data_ca8f4a28244c212ba6490a1c2323a5de
#
_entry.id   ca8f4a28244c212ba6490a1c2323a5de
#
_cell.length_a   1.000
_cell.length_b   1.000
_cell.length_c   1.000
_cell.angle_alpha   90.00
_cell.angle_beta   90.00
_cell.angle_gamma   90.00
#
_symmetry.space_group_name_H-M   'P 1'
#
loop_
_entity.id
_entity.type
_entity.pdbx_description
1 polymer ?
#
loop_
_entity_poly.entity_id
_entity_poly.type
_entity_poly.pdbx_seq_one_letter_code
_entity_poly.pdbx_strand_id
1 'polypeptide(L)'
;MPVFRSRTPRHRAQSSFRLGRTALLAAAGGALALSSVAPAQAAPAAAPQQLVSIQSQSGKAATIAAAAKNQLGVGQDCTALVTKSLRAAGINHHGWPASYLKLGTRVSAAQAQPGDLVYYANGGMGFAHIAVYIGGGKAVHGGWNGNQTVIQTVNVGSGPVYIRVR
;
A
#
# COMPACT_ATOMS: atom_id res chain seq x y z
N MET A 1 38.40 -34.07 17.85
CA MET A 1 37.79 -34.18 16.52
C MET A 1 36.70 -35.23 16.55
N PRO A 2 35.45 -34.91 16.31
CA PRO A 2 34.64 -35.72 15.40
C PRO A 2 33.91 -34.81 14.38
N VAL A 3 33.93 -35.32 13.16
CA VAL A 3 33.35 -34.73 11.96
C VAL A 3 31.87 -35.10 11.90
N PHE A 4 30.97 -34.10 11.91
CA PHE A 4 29.54 -34.34 11.66
C PHE A 4 29.21 -34.06 10.18
N ARG A 5 28.85 -35.15 9.48
CA ARG A 5 28.35 -35.14 8.09
C ARG A 5 26.91 -34.65 8.06
N SER A 6 26.67 -33.64 7.27
CA SER A 6 25.37 -33.16 6.87
C SER A 6 24.67 -34.15 5.92
N ARG A 7 23.41 -34.51 6.23
CA ARG A 7 22.52 -35.23 5.32
C ARG A 7 21.39 -34.28 4.87
N THR A 8 21.36 -34.00 3.59
CA THR A 8 20.23 -33.40 2.88
C THR A 8 19.17 -34.46 2.57
N PRO A 9 17.87 -34.19 2.72
CA PRO A 9 16.82 -34.94 2.03
C PRO A 9 16.29 -34.13 0.84
N ARG A 10 16.46 -34.72 -0.34
CA ARG A 10 15.71 -34.36 -1.56
C ARG A 10 14.31 -34.94 -1.45
N HIS A 11 13.29 -34.10 -1.56
CA HIS A 11 11.96 -34.56 -1.95
C HIS A 11 11.51 -33.87 -3.21
N ARG A 12 11.56 -34.65 -4.28
CA ARG A 12 11.00 -34.38 -5.60
C ARG A 12 9.59 -34.93 -5.60
N ALA A 13 8.57 -34.10 -5.75
CA ALA A 13 7.22 -34.51 -6.08
C ALA A 13 6.84 -33.94 -7.45
N GLN A 14 6.78 -34.83 -8.43
CA GLN A 14 6.17 -34.58 -9.74
C GLN A 14 4.70 -34.94 -9.62
N SER A 15 3.79 -34.01 -9.92
CA SER A 15 2.40 -34.33 -10.18
C SER A 15 2.11 -34.18 -11.66
N SER A 16 1.89 -35.32 -12.30
CA SER A 16 1.48 -35.49 -13.69
C SER A 16 0.01 -35.12 -13.87
N PHE A 17 -0.25 -34.11 -14.68
CA PHE A 17 -1.59 -33.81 -15.19
C PHE A 17 -1.95 -34.84 -16.29
N ARG A 18 -2.97 -35.65 -16.05
CA ARG A 18 -3.59 -36.51 -17.07
C ARG A 18 -4.67 -35.72 -17.80
N LEU A 19 -4.49 -35.56 -19.11
CA LEU A 19 -5.57 -35.20 -20.03
C LEU A 19 -6.53 -36.40 -20.18
N GLY A 20 -7.78 -36.21 -19.81
CA GLY A 20 -8.88 -37.09 -20.16
C GLY A 20 -9.66 -36.50 -21.34
N ARG A 21 -9.47 -37.12 -22.53
CA ARG A 21 -10.36 -36.92 -23.68
C ARG A 21 -11.52 -37.91 -23.53
N THR A 22 -12.75 -37.41 -23.52
CA THR A 22 -13.92 -38.19 -23.85
C THR A 22 -14.80 -37.37 -24.78
N ALA A 23 -14.84 -37.83 -26.02
CA ALA A 23 -15.83 -37.44 -27.01
C ALA A 23 -17.08 -38.31 -26.82
N LEU A 24 -18.26 -37.70 -26.83
CA LEU A 24 -19.53 -38.39 -27.06
C LEU A 24 -20.42 -37.49 -27.95
N LEU A 25 -20.67 -37.98 -29.12
CA LEU A 25 -21.73 -37.52 -30.04
C LEU A 25 -23.10 -38.08 -29.57
N ALA A 26 -24.13 -37.26 -29.57
CA ALA A 26 -25.52 -37.64 -29.82
C ALA A 26 -26.38 -36.40 -30.07
N ALA A 27 -26.83 -36.23 -31.28
CA ALA A 27 -28.19 -36.34 -31.79
C ALA A 27 -29.15 -35.21 -31.50
N ALA A 28 -29.49 -34.56 -32.60
CA ALA A 28 -30.61 -33.75 -33.04
C ALA A 28 -31.90 -33.77 -32.19
N GLY A 29 -32.43 -32.58 -31.88
CA GLY A 29 -33.77 -32.33 -31.40
C GLY A 29 -34.07 -30.85 -31.55
N GLY A 30 -34.80 -30.46 -32.62
CA GLY A 30 -35.15 -29.05 -32.85
C GLY A 30 -36.26 -28.61 -31.88
N ALA A 31 -36.00 -27.49 -31.23
CA ALA A 31 -37.01 -26.67 -30.59
C ALA A 31 -36.69 -25.19 -30.93
N LEU A 32 -37.54 -24.57 -31.71
CA LEU A 32 -37.55 -23.13 -31.97
C LEU A 32 -37.87 -22.41 -30.66
N ALA A 33 -36.84 -22.04 -29.91
CA ALA A 33 -36.98 -21.11 -28.81
C ALA A 33 -36.84 -19.67 -29.37
N LEU A 34 -37.93 -18.94 -29.36
CA LEU A 34 -37.94 -17.50 -29.53
C LEU A 34 -37.10 -16.86 -28.43
N SER A 35 -35.84 -16.58 -28.76
CA SER A 35 -34.94 -15.84 -27.87
C SER A 35 -35.39 -14.38 -27.83
N SER A 36 -36.09 -14.01 -26.77
CA SER A 36 -36.28 -12.62 -26.40
C SER A 36 -34.91 -12.03 -26.07
N VAL A 37 -34.39 -11.22 -26.98
CA VAL A 37 -33.20 -10.40 -26.74
C VAL A 37 -33.60 -9.33 -25.74
N ALA A 38 -33.30 -9.52 -24.48
CA ALA A 38 -33.37 -8.46 -23.50
C ALA A 38 -32.35 -7.37 -23.88
N PRO A 39 -32.73 -6.09 -23.89
CA PRO A 39 -31.76 -5.03 -24.15
C PRO A 39 -30.72 -5.09 -23.03
N ALA A 40 -29.44 -5.27 -23.38
CA ALA A 40 -28.33 -5.10 -22.47
C ALA A 40 -28.37 -3.66 -21.97
N GLN A 41 -28.78 -3.46 -20.73
CA GLN A 41 -28.64 -2.15 -20.09
C GLN A 41 -27.15 -1.88 -19.94
N ALA A 42 -26.64 -0.94 -20.73
CA ALA A 42 -25.30 -0.43 -20.60
C ALA A 42 -25.14 0.10 -19.16
N ALA A 43 -24.20 -0.48 -18.42
CA ALA A 43 -23.85 0.06 -17.11
C ALA A 43 -23.47 1.54 -17.30
N PRO A 44 -23.93 2.45 -16.42
CA PRO A 44 -23.59 3.87 -16.53
C PRO A 44 -22.08 4.00 -16.53
N ALA A 45 -21.53 4.62 -17.58
CA ALA A 45 -20.10 4.92 -17.67
C ALA A 45 -19.70 5.70 -16.42
N ALA A 46 -18.68 5.23 -15.71
CA ALA A 46 -18.17 5.91 -14.52
C ALA A 46 -17.88 7.38 -14.87
N ALA A 47 -18.53 8.29 -14.14
CA ALA A 47 -18.50 9.70 -14.45
C ALA A 47 -17.06 10.23 -14.49
N PRO A 48 -16.71 11.15 -15.41
CA PRO A 48 -15.36 11.70 -15.56
C PRO A 48 -14.81 12.34 -14.28
N GLN A 49 -15.67 12.71 -13.35
CA GLN A 49 -15.33 13.25 -12.03
C GLN A 49 -14.52 12.27 -11.15
N GLN A 50 -14.74 10.96 -11.28
CA GLN A 50 -13.94 9.97 -10.52
C GLN A 50 -12.50 9.88 -11.03
N LEU A 51 -12.27 9.98 -12.32
CA LEU A 51 -10.92 9.96 -12.89
C LEU A 51 -10.11 11.18 -12.45
N VAL A 52 -10.71 12.37 -12.46
CA VAL A 52 -10.05 13.62 -12.00
C VAL A 52 -9.70 13.53 -10.52
N SER A 53 -10.57 12.98 -9.68
CA SER A 53 -10.30 12.84 -8.24
C SER A 53 -9.17 11.84 -7.95
N ILE A 54 -9.12 10.72 -8.66
CA ILE A 54 -8.03 9.72 -8.52
C ILE A 54 -6.69 10.31 -8.95
N GLN A 55 -6.64 11.03 -10.06
CA GLN A 55 -5.42 11.69 -10.54
C GLN A 55 -4.92 12.77 -9.58
N SER A 56 -5.82 13.56 -9.00
CA SER A 56 -5.42 14.59 -8.04
C SER A 56 -4.93 13.98 -6.71
N GLN A 57 -5.49 12.87 -6.24
CA GLN A 57 -5.00 12.16 -5.07
C GLN A 57 -3.62 11.52 -5.30
N SER A 58 -3.40 10.91 -6.46
CA SER A 58 -2.09 10.34 -6.81
C SER A 58 -1.02 11.43 -6.94
N GLY A 59 -1.37 12.59 -7.48
CA GLY A 59 -0.49 13.75 -7.55
C GLY A 59 -0.10 14.28 -6.17
N LYS A 60 -1.05 14.40 -5.25
CA LYS A 60 -0.77 14.81 -3.86
C LYS A 60 0.15 13.80 -3.16
N ALA A 61 -0.14 12.50 -3.29
CA ALA A 61 0.68 11.45 -2.69
C ALA A 61 2.12 11.49 -3.21
N ALA A 62 2.31 11.62 -4.52
CA ALA A 62 3.63 11.75 -5.12
C ALA A 62 4.39 12.98 -4.60
N THR A 63 3.70 14.12 -4.47
CA THR A 63 4.28 15.35 -3.90
C THR A 63 4.70 15.17 -2.45
N ILE A 64 3.86 14.52 -1.61
CA ILE A 64 4.19 14.24 -0.20
C ILE A 64 5.43 13.35 -0.11
N ALA A 65 5.50 12.28 -0.91
CA ALA A 65 6.65 11.38 -0.92
C ALA A 65 7.94 12.08 -1.37
N ALA A 66 7.88 12.89 -2.43
CA ALA A 66 9.03 13.66 -2.93
C ALA A 66 9.49 14.68 -1.88
N ALA A 67 8.56 15.43 -1.29
CA ALA A 67 8.86 16.41 -0.25
C ALA A 67 9.49 15.78 1.00
N ALA A 68 9.04 14.57 1.38
CA ALA A 68 9.66 13.84 2.49
C ALA A 68 11.11 13.44 2.18
N LYS A 69 11.36 12.90 0.98
CA LYS A 69 12.71 12.52 0.53
C LYS A 69 13.67 13.72 0.46
N ASN A 70 13.18 14.88 0.05
CA ASN A 70 13.98 16.11 -0.02
C ASN A 70 14.42 16.65 1.36
N GLN A 71 13.89 16.08 2.45
CA GLN A 71 14.26 16.47 3.82
C GLN A 71 15.27 15.50 4.47
N LEU A 72 15.82 14.54 3.71
CA LEU A 72 16.83 13.60 4.25
C LEU A 72 18.04 14.36 4.78
N GLY A 73 18.53 13.94 5.96
CA GLY A 73 19.63 14.58 6.66
C GLY A 73 19.26 15.85 7.45
N VAL A 74 18.02 16.35 7.32
CA VAL A 74 17.57 17.51 8.10
C VAL A 74 17.33 17.10 9.56
N GLY A 75 17.85 17.89 10.51
CA GLY A 75 17.57 17.72 11.93
C GLY A 75 16.18 18.24 12.29
N GLN A 76 15.25 17.33 12.57
CA GLN A 76 13.85 17.66 12.90
C GLN A 76 13.11 16.45 13.45
N ASP A 77 12.03 16.68 14.21
CA ASP A 77 11.17 15.63 14.70
C ASP A 77 10.25 15.06 13.60
N CYS A 78 9.53 13.98 13.94
CA CYS A 78 8.65 13.27 13.01
C CYS A 78 7.47 14.13 12.55
N THR A 79 6.92 14.99 13.40
CA THR A 79 5.77 15.84 13.06
C THR A 79 6.18 17.00 12.17
N ALA A 80 7.35 17.58 12.37
CA ALA A 80 7.91 18.62 11.51
C ALA A 80 8.15 18.11 10.09
N LEU A 81 8.75 16.92 9.95
CA LEU A 81 8.92 16.24 8.66
C LEU A 81 7.59 16.11 7.92
N VAL A 82 6.59 15.49 8.57
CA VAL A 82 5.29 15.20 7.92
C VAL A 82 4.52 16.49 7.64
N THR A 83 4.53 17.46 8.55
CA THR A 83 3.93 18.79 8.34
C THR A 83 4.48 19.48 7.09
N LYS A 84 5.79 19.51 6.91
CA LYS A 84 6.44 20.11 5.73
C LYS A 84 6.10 19.35 4.45
N SER A 85 6.06 18.02 4.52
CA SER A 85 5.69 17.16 3.38
C SER A 85 4.24 17.37 2.94
N LEU A 86 3.31 17.49 3.90
CA LEU A 86 1.90 17.78 3.64
C LEU A 86 1.71 19.19 3.07
N ARG A 87 2.42 20.19 3.60
CA ARG A 87 2.36 21.56 3.13
C ARG A 87 2.77 21.69 1.66
N ALA A 88 3.77 20.94 1.22
CA ALA A 88 4.16 20.88 -0.19
C ALA A 88 3.03 20.41 -1.10
N ALA A 89 2.09 19.61 -0.59
CA ALA A 89 0.90 19.13 -1.30
C ALA A 89 -0.35 20.02 -1.03
N GLY A 90 -0.18 21.20 -0.43
CA GLY A 90 -1.26 22.13 -0.13
C GLY A 90 -2.10 21.78 1.11
N ILE A 91 -1.62 20.86 1.97
CA ILE A 91 -2.33 20.43 3.16
C ILE A 91 -1.71 21.07 4.40
N ASN A 92 -2.46 21.95 5.06
CA ASN A 92 -2.05 22.60 6.30
C ASN A 92 -2.51 21.80 7.50
N HIS A 93 -1.59 21.04 8.10
CA HIS A 93 -1.81 20.33 9.35
C HIS A 93 -0.51 20.23 10.15
N HIS A 94 -0.62 20.51 11.45
CA HIS A 94 0.43 20.27 12.44
C HIS A 94 -0.21 19.84 13.75
N GLY A 95 0.43 18.89 14.45
CA GLY A 95 -0.05 18.41 15.75
C GLY A 95 0.66 17.13 16.17
N TRP A 96 0.20 16.53 17.24
CA TRP A 96 0.69 15.23 17.74
C TRP A 96 0.48 14.12 16.70
N PRO A 97 1.32 13.07 16.66
CA PRO A 97 1.25 12.01 15.65
C PRO A 97 -0.14 11.41 15.44
N ALA A 98 -0.93 11.21 16.52
CA ALA A 98 -2.28 10.67 16.39
C ALA A 98 -3.26 11.60 15.67
N SER A 99 -2.99 12.91 15.62
CA SER A 99 -3.85 13.87 14.93
C SER A 99 -3.87 13.70 13.41
N TYR A 100 -2.82 13.09 12.86
CA TYR A 100 -2.71 12.82 11.41
C TYR A 100 -3.63 11.70 10.93
N LEU A 101 -4.15 10.86 11.84
CA LEU A 101 -5.11 9.78 11.51
C LEU A 101 -6.40 10.31 10.87
N LYS A 102 -6.80 11.55 11.16
CA LYS A 102 -8.02 12.19 10.63
C LYS A 102 -7.86 12.76 9.21
N LEU A 103 -6.63 12.82 8.67
CA LEU A 103 -6.36 13.44 7.37
C LEU A 103 -6.75 12.55 6.19
N GLY A 104 -7.11 11.31 6.44
CA GLY A 104 -7.42 10.38 5.36
C GLY A 104 -8.08 9.09 5.81
N THR A 105 -7.96 8.09 4.96
CA THR A 105 -8.52 6.75 5.18
C THR A 105 -7.41 5.76 5.48
N ARG A 106 -7.63 4.87 6.45
CA ARG A 106 -6.72 3.75 6.70
C ARG A 106 -6.75 2.79 5.52
N VAL A 107 -5.56 2.35 5.11
CA VAL A 107 -5.38 1.36 4.05
C VAL A 107 -4.55 0.19 4.57
N SER A 108 -4.70 -0.99 3.95
CA SER A 108 -3.87 -2.15 4.28
C SER A 108 -2.43 -1.98 3.77
N ALA A 109 -1.49 -2.76 4.31
CA ALA A 109 -0.10 -2.76 3.82
C ALA A 109 0.01 -3.09 2.32
N ALA A 110 -0.86 -3.99 1.81
CA ALA A 110 -0.91 -4.34 0.39
C ALA A 110 -1.41 -3.20 -0.50
N GLN A 111 -2.17 -2.27 0.05
CA GLN A 111 -2.73 -1.11 -0.66
C GLN A 111 -1.88 0.16 -0.44
N ALA A 112 -0.90 0.11 0.46
CA ALA A 112 -0.07 1.25 0.77
C ALA A 112 0.76 1.69 -0.44
N GLN A 113 0.80 2.99 -0.70
CA GLN A 113 1.54 3.59 -1.81
C GLN A 113 2.40 4.77 -1.34
N PRO A 114 3.48 5.10 -2.06
CA PRO A 114 4.31 6.25 -1.72
C PRO A 114 3.48 7.52 -1.53
N GLY A 115 3.74 8.22 -0.41
CA GLY A 115 2.99 9.41 0.02
C GLY A 115 1.89 9.14 1.04
N ASP A 116 1.53 7.88 1.30
CA ASP A 116 0.71 7.55 2.46
C ASP A 116 1.47 7.90 3.75
N LEU A 117 0.76 8.38 4.77
CA LEU A 117 1.37 8.55 6.09
C LEU A 117 1.43 7.22 6.83
N VAL A 118 2.40 7.08 7.71
CA VAL A 118 2.55 5.88 8.54
C VAL A 118 2.54 6.30 10.00
N TYR A 119 1.49 5.91 10.71
CA TYR A 119 1.33 6.18 12.14
C TYR A 119 1.73 4.95 12.96
N TYR A 120 2.33 5.22 14.10
CA TYR A 120 2.68 4.25 15.14
C TYR A 120 2.15 4.73 16.49
N ALA A 121 1.41 3.87 17.19
CA ALA A 121 1.00 4.17 18.57
C ALA A 121 2.22 4.22 19.52
N ASN A 122 3.26 3.44 19.19
CA ASN A 122 4.57 3.47 19.82
C ASN A 122 5.62 3.37 18.70
N GLY A 123 6.44 4.38 18.53
CA GLY A 123 7.52 4.44 17.54
C GLY A 123 8.83 3.78 17.98
N GLY A 124 8.82 2.98 19.05
CA GLY A 124 9.99 2.23 19.54
C GLY A 124 10.56 2.70 20.87
N MET A 125 10.16 3.91 21.36
CA MET A 125 10.63 4.48 22.62
C MET A 125 9.48 4.84 23.56
N GLY A 126 8.32 4.21 23.42
CA GLY A 126 7.13 4.50 24.24
C GLY A 126 6.29 5.69 23.75
N PHE A 127 6.75 6.41 22.72
CA PHE A 127 6.05 7.58 22.18
C PHE A 127 5.41 7.27 20.83
N ALA A 128 4.25 7.90 20.57
CA ALA A 128 3.64 7.85 19.26
C ALA A 128 4.54 8.49 18.18
N HIS A 129 4.50 7.96 16.96
CA HIS A 129 5.34 8.41 15.87
C HIS A 129 4.56 8.52 14.56
N ILE A 130 5.05 9.34 13.64
CA ILE A 130 4.48 9.52 12.29
C ILE A 130 5.61 9.61 11.27
N ALA A 131 5.40 9.01 10.08
CA ALA A 131 6.37 8.97 9.00
C ALA A 131 5.66 9.07 7.64
N VAL A 132 6.42 9.16 6.55
CA VAL A 132 5.91 9.15 5.18
C VAL A 132 6.38 7.90 4.47
N TYR A 133 5.45 7.06 4.01
CA TYR A 133 5.74 5.86 3.24
C TYR A 133 6.31 6.21 1.86
N ILE A 134 7.33 5.49 1.43
CA ILE A 134 8.00 5.71 0.14
C ILE A 134 8.07 4.46 -0.74
N GLY A 135 7.35 3.40 -0.36
CA GLY A 135 7.34 2.12 -1.07
C GLY A 135 8.38 1.13 -0.54
N GLY A 136 8.27 -0.13 -0.95
CA GLY A 136 9.25 -1.18 -0.66
C GLY A 136 9.46 -1.46 0.84
N GLY A 137 8.43 -1.28 1.67
CA GLY A 137 8.54 -1.45 3.12
C GLY A 137 9.41 -0.41 3.81
N LYS A 138 9.61 0.76 3.19
CA LYS A 138 10.43 1.88 3.69
C LYS A 138 9.59 3.13 3.90
N ALA A 139 10.01 3.94 4.86
CA ALA A 139 9.44 5.26 5.10
C ALA A 139 10.56 6.27 5.43
N VAL A 140 10.24 7.55 5.24
CA VAL A 140 11.07 8.66 5.74
C VAL A 140 10.59 8.99 7.15
N HIS A 141 11.50 8.92 8.10
CA HIS A 141 11.29 9.18 9.51
C HIS A 141 12.06 10.42 9.95
N GLY A 142 11.43 11.34 10.65
CA GLY A 142 12.11 12.40 11.41
C GLY A 142 12.31 11.98 12.86
N GLY A 143 13.17 12.64 13.59
CA GLY A 143 13.43 12.36 15.00
C GLY A 143 14.25 11.09 15.25
N TRP A 144 14.94 10.58 14.25
CA TRP A 144 15.76 9.37 14.33
C TRP A 144 17.17 9.69 14.86
N ASN A 145 17.76 8.81 15.69
CA ASN A 145 19.16 8.90 16.13
C ASN A 145 19.69 10.34 16.33
N GLY A 146 19.16 11.06 17.32
CA GLY A 146 19.54 12.44 17.56
C GLY A 146 18.84 13.46 16.64
N ASN A 147 17.57 13.19 16.37
CA ASN A 147 16.69 14.11 15.64
C ASN A 147 16.94 14.21 14.12
N GLN A 148 17.50 13.15 13.52
CA GLN A 148 17.77 13.12 12.07
C GLN A 148 16.56 12.68 11.26
N THR A 149 16.47 13.15 10.03
CA THR A 149 15.55 12.66 9.01
C THR A 149 16.22 11.59 8.17
N VAL A 150 15.71 10.37 8.21
CA VAL A 150 16.33 9.18 7.59
C VAL A 150 15.31 8.30 6.87
N ILE A 151 15.78 7.44 5.96
CA ILE A 151 14.99 6.33 5.43
C ILE A 151 15.22 5.10 6.31
N GLN A 152 14.12 4.53 6.82
CA GLN A 152 14.15 3.31 7.61
C GLN A 152 13.01 2.36 7.21
N THR A 153 13.02 1.16 7.77
CA THR A 153 11.91 0.21 7.64
C THR A 153 10.62 0.80 8.21
N VAL A 154 9.47 0.39 7.64
CA VAL A 154 8.16 0.69 8.26
C VAL A 154 7.86 -0.17 9.48
N ASN A 155 8.61 -1.27 9.70
CA ASN A 155 8.39 -2.18 10.82
C ASN A 155 9.14 -1.67 12.05
N VAL A 156 8.59 -0.66 12.70
CA VAL A 156 9.11 -0.10 13.96
C VAL A 156 8.04 -0.12 15.04
N GLY A 157 8.45 -0.24 16.28
CA GLY A 157 7.60 -0.15 17.47
C GLY A 157 6.33 -1.02 17.40
N SER A 158 5.17 -0.37 17.49
CA SER A 158 3.85 -1.04 17.46
C SER A 158 3.41 -1.57 16.08
N GLY A 159 4.22 -1.39 15.06
CA GLY A 159 3.86 -1.67 13.68
C GLY A 159 3.12 -0.52 12.98
N PRO A 160 3.12 -0.52 11.64
CA PRO A 160 2.60 0.58 10.83
C PRO A 160 1.07 0.58 10.72
N VAL A 161 0.48 1.76 10.82
CA VAL A 161 -0.90 2.06 10.39
C VAL A 161 -0.81 3.03 9.23
N TYR A 162 -1.19 2.60 8.02
CA TYR A 162 -1.10 3.41 6.82
C TYR A 162 -2.35 4.28 6.65
N ILE A 163 -2.16 5.54 6.25
CA ILE A 163 -3.23 6.53 6.07
C ILE A 163 -3.06 7.16 4.69
N ARG A 164 -4.02 6.94 3.80
CA ARG A 164 -4.12 7.63 2.53
C ARG A 164 -4.74 8.98 2.74
N VAL A 165 -3.96 10.03 2.52
CA VAL A 165 -4.39 11.42 2.67
C VAL A 165 -5.36 11.78 1.54
N ARG A 166 -6.43 12.54 1.85
CA ARG A 166 -7.45 13.00 0.90
C ARG A 166 -7.14 14.38 0.32
#